data_c7652e28ae403a7cd10112d0df3efc5b
#
_entry.id   c7652e28ae403a7cd10112d0df3efc5b
#
_cell.length_a   1.000
_cell.length_b   1.000
_cell.length_c   1.000
_cell.angle_alpha   90.00
_cell.angle_beta   90.00
_cell.angle_gamma   90.00
#
_symmetry.space_group_name_H-M   'P 1'
#
loop_
_entity.id
_entity.type
_entity.pdbx_description
1 polymer ?
#
loop_
_entity_poly.entity_id
_entity_poly.type
_entity_poly.pdbx_seq_one_letter_code
_entity_poly.pdbx_strand_id
1 'polypeptide(L)'
;MLTPMWILRLSILLLAVATLRAEAPAEQKVLSAIKTPDLTVVHLWAPWCSNCQAELKSGGWFKMIKDNPQVKFYFVSVWNNGEDGRAMLKKFNIADQPNVTILADPGPRRGENKIKQFAGLPLSWIPTTWVYKGGDLRYALNYGEVRFPVLQQFLADSESEWSHKGEPSIE
;
A
#
# COMPACT_ATOMS: atom_id res chain seq x y z
N MET A 1 52.47 -51.04 -14.27
CA MET A 1 51.55 -50.72 -13.14
C MET A 1 51.13 -49.31 -13.29
N LEU A 2 49.89 -49.11 -13.79
CA LEU A 2 49.28 -47.79 -14.08
C LEU A 2 48.19 -47.50 -13.03
N THR A 3 48.38 -46.47 -12.24
CA THR A 3 47.39 -46.01 -11.32
C THR A 3 46.50 -44.95 -12.02
N PRO A 4 45.15 -45.05 -12.01
CA PRO A 4 44.32 -44.02 -12.59
C PRO A 4 44.11 -42.91 -11.57
N MET A 5 44.46 -41.69 -11.98
CA MET A 5 44.12 -40.44 -11.30
C MET A 5 42.60 -40.19 -11.37
N TRP A 6 41.95 -40.25 -10.24
CA TRP A 6 40.55 -39.83 -10.09
C TRP A 6 40.52 -38.28 -9.98
N ILE A 7 40.07 -37.67 -11.04
CA ILE A 7 39.81 -36.22 -11.05
C ILE A 7 38.49 -35.98 -10.29
N LEU A 8 38.62 -35.49 -9.07
CA LEU A 8 37.52 -35.04 -8.22
C LEU A 8 36.96 -33.74 -8.80
N ARG A 9 35.93 -33.81 -9.59
CA ARG A 9 35.17 -32.62 -10.04
C ARG A 9 34.35 -32.10 -8.87
N LEU A 10 34.83 -31.04 -8.22
CA LEU A 10 34.12 -30.29 -7.21
C LEU A 10 33.10 -29.37 -7.94
N SER A 11 31.87 -29.83 -8.06
CA SER A 11 30.78 -29.00 -8.55
C SER A 11 30.35 -28.02 -7.45
N ILE A 12 30.83 -26.78 -7.55
CA ILE A 12 30.36 -25.67 -6.69
C ILE A 12 28.95 -25.31 -7.16
N LEU A 13 27.96 -25.82 -6.43
CA LEU A 13 26.56 -25.39 -6.59
C LEU A 13 26.43 -24.00 -5.96
N LEU A 14 26.47 -22.95 -6.77
CA LEU A 14 26.11 -21.60 -6.34
C LEU A 14 24.62 -21.61 -6.02
N LEU A 15 24.25 -21.80 -4.75
CA LEU A 15 22.93 -21.47 -4.26
C LEU A 15 22.80 -19.94 -4.28
N ALA A 16 22.13 -19.43 -5.30
CA ALA A 16 21.60 -18.07 -5.27
C ALA A 16 20.53 -18.02 -4.17
N VAL A 17 20.90 -17.61 -2.98
CA VAL A 17 19.97 -17.27 -1.91
C VAL A 17 19.29 -15.99 -2.34
N ALA A 18 18.17 -16.12 -3.06
CA ALA A 18 17.23 -15.04 -3.18
C ALA A 18 16.77 -14.71 -1.75
N THR A 19 17.24 -13.61 -1.19
CA THR A 19 16.74 -13.06 0.06
C THR A 19 15.30 -12.63 -0.21
N LEU A 20 14.35 -13.55 -0.04
CA LEU A 20 12.94 -13.21 0.08
C LEU A 20 12.86 -12.27 1.29
N ARG A 21 12.74 -10.98 1.02
CA ARG A 21 12.39 -10.02 2.06
C ARG A 21 11.02 -10.42 2.57
N ALA A 22 10.96 -10.92 3.81
CA ALA A 22 9.67 -11.16 4.45
C ALA A 22 8.91 -9.84 4.46
N GLU A 23 7.72 -9.84 3.84
CA GLU A 23 6.85 -8.67 3.84
C GLU A 23 6.55 -8.25 5.28
N ALA A 24 6.63 -6.96 5.55
CA ALA A 24 6.34 -6.43 6.87
C ALA A 24 4.87 -6.76 7.26
N PRO A 25 4.57 -7.00 8.55
CA PRO A 25 3.22 -7.38 8.99
C PRO A 25 2.10 -6.43 8.51
N ALA A 26 2.41 -5.13 8.36
CA ALA A 26 1.48 -4.15 7.81
C ALA A 26 1.18 -4.41 6.32
N GLU A 27 2.19 -4.70 5.53
CA GLU A 27 2.07 -5.01 4.11
C GLU A 27 1.27 -6.29 3.88
N GLN A 28 1.53 -7.35 4.65
CA GLN A 28 0.78 -8.61 4.58
C GLN A 28 -0.70 -8.40 4.87
N LYS A 29 -1.04 -7.57 5.87
CA LYS A 29 -2.44 -7.22 6.18
C LYS A 29 -3.12 -6.50 5.02
N VAL A 30 -2.43 -5.54 4.41
CA VAL A 30 -2.97 -4.83 3.24
C VAL A 30 -3.13 -5.79 2.07
N LEU A 31 -2.12 -6.61 1.75
CA LEU A 31 -2.19 -7.60 0.66
C LEU A 31 -3.33 -8.61 0.83
N SER A 32 -3.64 -8.99 2.07
CA SER A 32 -4.79 -9.84 2.36
C SER A 32 -6.11 -9.10 2.17
N ALA A 33 -6.18 -7.84 2.60
CA ALA A 33 -7.39 -7.03 2.53
C ALA A 33 -7.78 -6.67 1.10
N ILE A 34 -6.84 -6.26 0.27
CA ILE A 34 -7.11 -5.87 -1.12
C ILE A 34 -7.60 -7.02 -2.00
N LYS A 35 -7.37 -8.28 -1.60
CA LYS A 35 -7.86 -9.48 -2.30
C LYS A 35 -9.31 -9.82 -2.00
N THR A 36 -9.90 -9.18 -1.00
CA THR A 36 -11.32 -9.38 -0.68
C THR A 36 -12.21 -8.68 -1.71
N PRO A 37 -13.49 -9.06 -1.85
CA PRO A 37 -14.42 -8.36 -2.73
C PRO A 37 -14.78 -6.95 -2.26
N ASP A 38 -14.34 -6.55 -1.06
CA ASP A 38 -14.61 -5.22 -0.51
C ASP A 38 -13.87 -4.13 -1.29
N LEU A 39 -14.51 -2.98 -1.44
CA LEU A 39 -13.84 -1.77 -1.91
C LEU A 39 -12.89 -1.28 -0.82
N THR A 40 -11.60 -1.22 -1.15
CA THR A 40 -10.52 -0.95 -0.20
C THR A 40 -9.70 0.25 -0.63
N VAL A 41 -9.55 1.21 0.26
CA VAL A 41 -8.66 2.37 0.11
C VAL A 41 -7.43 2.17 0.97
N VAL A 42 -6.25 2.25 0.37
CA VAL A 42 -4.97 2.21 1.06
C VAL A 42 -4.33 3.59 0.97
N HIS A 43 -4.18 4.26 2.11
CA HIS A 43 -3.58 5.59 2.21
C HIS A 43 -2.23 5.51 2.92
N LEU A 44 -1.16 5.76 2.17
CA LEU A 44 0.22 5.77 2.67
C LEU A 44 0.59 7.19 3.06
N TRP A 45 0.95 7.39 4.31
CA TRP A 45 1.14 8.72 4.90
C TRP A 45 2.20 8.72 6.01
N ALA A 46 2.48 9.89 6.56
CA ALA A 46 3.25 10.02 7.80
C ALA A 46 2.85 11.27 8.59
N PRO A 47 2.92 11.24 9.93
CA PRO A 47 2.57 12.39 10.77
C PRO A 47 3.42 13.64 10.53
N TRP A 48 4.65 13.48 10.09
CA TRP A 48 5.58 14.59 9.81
C TRP A 48 5.44 15.17 8.39
N CYS A 49 4.65 14.54 7.52
CA CYS A 49 4.44 14.98 6.13
C CYS A 49 3.46 16.15 6.08
N SER A 50 3.87 17.30 5.57
CA SER A 50 3.05 18.53 5.53
C SER A 50 1.78 18.38 4.70
N ASN A 51 1.87 17.75 3.53
CA ASN A 51 0.70 17.51 2.66
C ASN A 51 -0.27 16.52 3.31
N CYS A 52 0.25 15.47 3.97
CA CYS A 52 -0.60 14.54 4.73
C CYS A 52 -1.35 15.25 5.86
N GLN A 53 -0.68 16.19 6.56
CA GLN A 53 -1.33 17.00 7.59
C GLN A 53 -2.39 17.95 7.00
N ALA A 54 -2.16 18.51 5.81
CA ALA A 54 -3.11 19.38 5.13
C ALA A 54 -4.41 18.62 4.80
N GLU A 55 -4.30 17.39 4.28
CA GLU A 55 -5.45 16.51 4.05
C GLU A 55 -6.26 16.25 5.34
N LEU A 56 -5.57 15.91 6.44
CA LEU A 56 -6.24 15.67 7.73
C LEU A 56 -6.95 16.92 8.24
N LYS A 57 -6.30 18.07 8.16
CA LYS A 57 -6.84 19.38 8.62
C LYS A 57 -8.05 19.82 7.80
N SER A 58 -8.16 19.42 6.53
CA SER A 58 -9.31 19.75 5.68
C SER A 58 -10.62 19.12 6.15
N GLY A 59 -10.56 18.08 7.01
CA GLY A 59 -11.71 17.28 7.42
C GLY A 59 -12.24 16.32 6.35
N GLY A 60 -11.63 16.34 5.16
CA GLY A 60 -12.08 15.55 4.02
C GLY A 60 -12.02 14.04 4.27
N TRP A 61 -10.97 13.55 4.92
CA TRP A 61 -10.87 12.13 5.28
C TRP A 61 -11.98 11.68 6.22
N PHE A 62 -12.26 12.46 7.27
CA PHE A 62 -13.36 12.11 8.19
C PHE A 62 -14.71 12.03 7.46
N LYS A 63 -15.01 13.02 6.62
CA LYS A 63 -16.24 13.02 5.82
C LYS A 63 -16.27 11.83 4.86
N MET A 64 -15.18 11.57 4.13
CA MET A 64 -15.07 10.45 3.18
C MET A 64 -15.35 9.10 3.84
N ILE A 65 -14.78 8.86 5.01
CA ILE A 65 -14.95 7.62 5.78
C ILE A 65 -16.40 7.46 6.26
N LYS A 66 -17.00 8.54 6.75
CA LYS A 66 -18.40 8.55 7.23
C LYS A 66 -19.41 8.34 6.12
N ASP A 67 -19.18 8.94 4.96
CA ASP A 67 -20.07 8.84 3.81
C ASP A 67 -19.98 7.46 3.10
N ASN A 68 -18.92 6.70 3.36
CA ASN A 68 -18.66 5.41 2.71
C ASN A 68 -18.43 4.29 3.74
N PRO A 69 -19.43 3.94 4.58
CA PRO A 69 -19.28 2.97 5.66
C PRO A 69 -18.97 1.54 5.18
N GLN A 70 -19.29 1.21 3.93
CA GLN A 70 -19.02 -0.07 3.28
C GLN A 70 -17.57 -0.21 2.78
N VAL A 71 -16.87 0.92 2.62
CA VAL A 71 -15.48 0.96 2.14
C VAL A 71 -14.51 0.69 3.30
N LYS A 72 -13.50 -0.12 3.08
CA LYS A 72 -12.42 -0.37 4.04
C LYS A 72 -11.28 0.63 3.81
N PHE A 73 -10.93 1.38 4.84
CA PHE A 73 -9.84 2.36 4.78
C PHE A 73 -8.65 1.89 5.59
N TYR A 74 -7.50 1.77 4.95
CA TYR A 74 -6.22 1.42 5.56
C TYR A 74 -5.31 2.64 5.58
N PHE A 75 -5.09 3.22 6.75
CA PHE A 75 -4.08 4.25 6.96
C PHE A 75 -2.78 3.59 7.36
N VAL A 76 -1.81 3.59 6.46
CA VAL A 76 -0.50 2.97 6.70
C VAL A 76 0.54 4.06 6.86
N SER A 77 1.03 4.21 8.08
CA SER A 77 2.16 5.10 8.35
C SER A 77 3.43 4.47 7.80
N VAL A 78 4.07 5.16 6.86
CA VAL A 78 5.32 4.74 6.24
C VAL A 78 6.42 5.74 6.54
N TRP A 79 7.68 5.29 6.51
CA TRP A 79 8.83 6.15 6.79
C TRP A 79 8.74 6.88 8.14
N ASN A 80 8.24 6.19 9.14
CA ASN A 80 7.96 6.75 10.46
C ASN A 80 8.52 5.88 11.61
N ASN A 81 9.59 5.13 11.34
CA ASN A 81 10.29 4.29 12.31
C ASN A 81 9.36 3.29 13.06
N GLY A 82 8.35 2.78 12.40
CA GLY A 82 7.40 1.82 12.97
C GLY A 82 6.25 2.44 13.77
N GLU A 83 6.17 3.76 13.89
CA GLU A 83 5.07 4.43 14.59
C GLU A 83 3.84 4.59 13.67
N ASP A 84 2.66 4.23 14.15
CA ASP A 84 1.43 4.18 13.36
C ASP A 84 0.73 5.55 13.16
N GLY A 85 1.17 6.57 13.89
CA GLY A 85 0.57 7.92 13.79
C GLY A 85 -0.85 8.04 14.34
N ARG A 86 -1.37 7.01 15.03
CA ARG A 86 -2.74 6.93 15.57
C ARG A 86 -3.14 8.16 16.37
N ALA A 87 -2.22 8.71 17.16
CA ALA A 87 -2.49 9.89 17.99
C ALA A 87 -2.90 11.11 17.14
N MET A 88 -2.32 11.25 15.94
CA MET A 88 -2.72 12.31 15.01
C MET A 88 -4.08 12.00 14.36
N LEU A 89 -4.30 10.79 13.88
CA LEU A 89 -5.59 10.38 13.30
C LEU A 89 -6.75 10.55 14.28
N LYS A 90 -6.50 10.30 15.57
CA LYS A 90 -7.48 10.50 16.64
C LYS A 90 -7.90 11.97 16.77
N LYS A 91 -6.98 12.92 16.65
CA LYS A 91 -7.30 14.37 16.68
C LYS A 91 -8.26 14.80 15.57
N PHE A 92 -8.32 14.04 14.49
CA PHE A 92 -9.21 14.30 13.35
C PHE A 92 -10.39 13.34 13.27
N ASN A 93 -10.70 12.61 14.37
CA ASN A 93 -11.80 11.66 14.51
C ASN A 93 -11.77 10.49 13.50
N ILE A 94 -10.59 10.12 13.02
CA ILE A 94 -10.41 9.05 12.04
C ILE A 94 -10.12 7.71 12.72
N ALA A 95 -9.30 7.71 13.77
CA ALA A 95 -8.75 6.50 14.37
C ALA A 95 -9.80 5.51 14.92
N ASP A 96 -10.95 6.02 15.35
CA ASP A 96 -11.97 5.24 16.03
C ASP A 96 -13.15 4.89 15.10
N GLN A 97 -13.01 5.10 13.78
CA GLN A 97 -14.05 4.74 12.81
C GLN A 97 -14.03 3.22 12.55
N PRO A 98 -15.22 2.56 12.48
CA PRO A 98 -15.31 1.10 12.41
C PRO A 98 -14.76 0.49 11.12
N ASN A 99 -14.72 1.28 10.04
CA ASN A 99 -14.22 0.88 8.72
C ASN A 99 -12.77 1.34 8.48
N VAL A 100 -12.04 1.79 9.53
CA VAL A 100 -10.65 2.23 9.47
C VAL A 100 -9.72 1.23 10.14
N THR A 101 -8.66 0.87 9.46
CA THR A 101 -7.53 0.10 9.99
C THR A 101 -6.26 0.95 9.95
N ILE A 102 -5.56 1.05 11.07
CA ILE A 102 -4.33 1.83 11.18
C ILE A 102 -3.16 0.86 11.32
N LEU A 103 -2.16 1.03 10.46
CA LEU A 103 -0.98 0.18 10.38
C LEU A 103 0.29 1.04 10.33
N ALA A 104 1.42 0.42 10.65
CA ALA A 104 2.73 1.04 10.50
C ALA A 104 3.69 0.12 9.75
N ASP A 105 4.38 0.66 8.77
CA ASP A 105 5.58 0.04 8.22
C ASP A 105 6.74 0.23 9.20
N PRO A 106 7.53 -0.81 9.52
CA PRO A 106 8.62 -0.72 10.49
C PRO A 106 9.83 0.05 9.98
N GLY A 107 9.86 0.37 8.67
CA GLY A 107 11.00 1.00 8.03
C GLY A 107 11.32 2.40 8.52
N PRO A 108 12.59 2.80 8.41
CA PRO A 108 13.06 4.10 8.87
C PRO A 108 12.59 5.23 7.95
N ARG A 109 12.58 6.44 8.51
CA ARG A 109 12.28 7.66 7.75
C ARG A 109 13.31 7.97 6.67
N ARG A 110 14.59 7.66 6.92
CA ARG A 110 15.72 7.99 6.06
C ARG A 110 16.69 6.83 5.96
N GLY A 111 17.59 6.92 4.99
CA GLY A 111 18.64 5.93 4.78
C GLY A 111 18.28 4.84 3.78
N GLU A 112 19.21 3.91 3.59
CA GLU A 112 19.09 2.86 2.56
C GLU A 112 17.96 1.88 2.82
N ASN A 113 17.60 1.65 4.10
CA ASN A 113 16.54 0.75 4.52
C ASN A 113 15.14 1.38 4.42
N LYS A 114 15.01 2.63 3.95
CA LYS A 114 13.74 3.25 3.65
C LYS A 114 13.04 2.45 2.55
N ILE A 115 11.78 2.06 2.78
CA ILE A 115 11.04 1.30 1.76
C ILE A 115 10.83 2.15 0.50
N LYS A 116 10.92 1.51 -0.65
CA LYS A 116 10.74 2.11 -1.98
C LYS A 116 9.55 1.51 -2.73
N GLN A 117 8.90 0.54 -2.12
CA GLN A 117 7.69 -0.10 -2.62
C GLN A 117 6.83 -0.55 -1.44
N PHE A 118 5.53 -0.70 -1.68
CA PHE A 118 4.56 -1.23 -0.73
C PHE A 118 3.47 -1.99 -1.52
N ALA A 119 3.07 -3.16 -1.05
CA ALA A 119 2.09 -4.03 -1.72
C ALA A 119 2.35 -4.22 -3.23
N GLY A 120 3.62 -4.37 -3.60
CA GLY A 120 4.07 -4.56 -4.99
C GLY A 120 4.10 -3.29 -5.86
N LEU A 121 3.69 -2.14 -5.35
CA LEU A 121 3.70 -0.88 -6.09
C LEU A 121 4.86 0.04 -5.65
N PRO A 122 5.44 0.82 -6.58
CA PRO A 122 6.45 1.82 -6.24
C PRO A 122 5.91 2.86 -5.26
N LEU A 123 6.73 3.20 -4.25
CA LEU A 123 6.43 4.24 -3.28
C LEU A 123 7.56 5.27 -3.26
N SER A 124 7.34 6.39 -3.97
CA SER A 124 8.31 7.49 -4.09
C SER A 124 7.91 8.71 -3.28
N TRP A 125 6.62 8.90 -3.02
CA TRP A 125 6.03 10.07 -2.37
C TRP A 125 4.97 9.67 -1.37
N ILE A 126 4.66 10.58 -0.45
CA ILE A 126 3.49 10.58 0.42
C ILE A 126 2.91 12.01 0.45
N PRO A 127 1.57 12.17 0.54
CA PRO A 127 0.58 11.10 0.60
C PRO A 127 0.44 10.36 -0.73
N THR A 128 0.13 9.08 -0.63
CA THR A 128 -0.20 8.22 -1.77
C THR A 128 -1.47 7.44 -1.43
N THR A 129 -2.43 7.39 -2.35
CA THR A 129 -3.72 6.74 -2.12
C THR A 129 -4.04 5.80 -3.27
N TRP A 130 -4.34 4.55 -2.94
CA TRP A 130 -4.72 3.52 -3.89
C TRP A 130 -6.12 3.01 -3.58
N VAL A 131 -6.89 2.70 -4.63
CA VAL A 131 -8.22 2.12 -4.55
C VAL A 131 -8.21 0.74 -5.19
N TYR A 132 -8.66 -0.27 -4.44
CA TYR A 132 -8.73 -1.66 -4.88
C TYR A 132 -10.14 -2.20 -4.80
N LYS A 133 -10.47 -3.12 -5.69
CA LYS A 133 -11.70 -3.91 -5.67
C LYS A 133 -11.40 -5.33 -6.15
N GLY A 134 -11.67 -6.33 -5.32
CA GLY A 134 -11.55 -7.73 -5.69
C GLY A 134 -10.13 -8.17 -6.10
N GLY A 135 -9.09 -7.55 -5.55
CA GLY A 135 -7.69 -7.80 -5.91
C GLY A 135 -7.12 -6.85 -6.97
N ASP A 136 -7.98 -6.17 -7.73
CA ASP A 136 -7.57 -5.26 -8.80
C ASP A 136 -7.32 -3.85 -8.30
N LEU A 137 -6.19 -3.27 -8.69
CA LEU A 137 -5.94 -1.85 -8.52
C LEU A 137 -6.80 -1.07 -9.49
N ARG A 138 -7.75 -0.29 -8.97
CA ARG A 138 -8.66 0.54 -9.76
C ARG A 138 -8.07 1.93 -10.02
N TYR A 139 -7.55 2.56 -8.97
CA TYR A 139 -6.94 3.89 -9.06
C TYR A 139 -5.70 4.01 -8.19
N ALA A 140 -4.73 4.76 -8.67
CA ALA A 140 -3.52 5.11 -7.94
C ALA A 140 -3.27 6.61 -8.01
N LEU A 141 -3.33 7.27 -6.86
CA LEU A 141 -2.98 8.67 -6.67
C LEU A 141 -1.62 8.72 -5.98
N ASN A 142 -0.56 8.82 -6.77
CA ASN A 142 0.82 8.63 -6.29
C ASN A 142 1.54 9.94 -5.96
N TYR A 143 0.88 11.08 -6.07
CA TYR A 143 1.50 12.37 -5.84
C TYR A 143 0.47 13.45 -5.45
N GLY A 144 0.82 14.22 -4.42
CA GLY A 144 0.02 15.35 -3.97
C GLY A 144 -1.14 14.99 -3.03
N GLU A 145 -1.87 16.01 -2.62
CA GLU A 145 -3.01 15.88 -1.73
C GLU A 145 -4.20 15.24 -2.45
N VAL A 146 -4.95 14.42 -1.73
CA VAL A 146 -6.20 13.85 -2.23
C VAL A 146 -7.22 14.95 -2.45
N ARG A 147 -7.78 15.01 -3.65
CA ARG A 147 -8.98 15.79 -3.93
C ARG A 147 -10.19 14.91 -3.63
N PHE A 148 -10.83 15.12 -2.48
CA PHE A 148 -11.91 14.25 -1.98
C PHE A 148 -13.09 14.08 -2.94
N PRO A 149 -13.56 15.08 -3.69
CA PRO A 149 -14.59 14.87 -4.71
C PRO A 149 -14.14 13.90 -5.82
N VAL A 150 -12.86 13.94 -6.21
CA VAL A 150 -12.29 13.01 -7.19
C VAL A 150 -12.19 11.59 -6.61
N LEU A 151 -11.73 11.47 -5.36
CA LEU A 151 -11.70 10.17 -4.69
C LEU A 151 -13.11 9.58 -4.55
N GLN A 152 -14.11 10.39 -4.22
CA GLN A 152 -15.50 9.94 -4.15
C GLN A 152 -15.99 9.40 -5.50
N GLN A 153 -15.63 10.06 -6.60
CA GLN A 153 -15.95 9.56 -7.94
C GLN A 153 -15.24 8.22 -8.21
N PHE A 154 -13.97 8.10 -7.84
CA PHE A 154 -13.23 6.85 -8.01
C PHE A 154 -13.84 5.69 -7.20
N LEU A 155 -14.36 5.96 -6.01
CA LEU A 155 -15.07 4.94 -5.22
C LEU A 155 -16.34 4.49 -5.94
N ALA A 156 -17.14 5.43 -6.42
CA ALA A 156 -18.37 5.14 -7.16
C ALA A 156 -18.10 4.34 -8.44
N ASP A 157 -17.10 4.74 -9.22
CA ASP A 157 -16.71 4.05 -10.45
C ASP A 157 -16.18 2.62 -10.17
N SER A 158 -15.49 2.44 -9.03
CA SER A 158 -14.92 1.15 -8.65
C SER A 158 -15.95 0.15 -8.12
N GLU A 159 -17.14 0.58 -7.72
CA GLU A 159 -18.24 -0.32 -7.33
C GLU A 159 -18.85 -1.03 -8.53
N SER A 160 -18.80 -0.41 -9.72
CA SER A 160 -19.26 -1.02 -10.96
C SER A 160 -18.33 -2.15 -11.41
N GLU A 161 -18.88 -3.17 -12.06
CA GLU A 161 -18.05 -4.18 -12.72
C GLU A 161 -17.30 -3.56 -13.89
N TRP A 162 -15.98 -3.55 -13.78
CA TRP A 162 -15.12 -3.18 -14.90
C TRP A 162 -15.03 -4.38 -15.83
N SER A 163 -15.84 -4.40 -16.88
CA SER A 163 -15.67 -5.39 -17.93
C SER A 163 -14.47 -5.01 -18.78
N HIS A 164 -13.50 -5.90 -18.90
CA HIS A 164 -12.44 -5.81 -19.94
C HIS A 164 -12.99 -6.04 -21.35
N LYS A 165 -14.30 -5.96 -21.55
CA LYS A 165 -14.94 -6.02 -22.85
C LYS A 165 -14.78 -4.68 -23.56
N GLY A 166 -13.67 -4.50 -24.25
CA GLY A 166 -13.47 -3.32 -25.06
C GLY A 166 -12.02 -2.93 -25.25
N GLU A 167 -11.11 -3.90 -25.40
CA GLU A 167 -9.93 -3.58 -26.21
C GLU A 167 -10.44 -3.26 -27.61
N PRO A 168 -10.25 -2.00 -28.11
CA PRO A 168 -10.49 -1.75 -29.52
C PRO A 168 -9.57 -2.71 -30.27
N SER A 169 -10.14 -3.59 -31.10
CA SER A 169 -9.37 -4.31 -32.11
C SER A 169 -8.60 -3.26 -32.89
N ILE A 170 -7.29 -3.22 -32.69
CA ILE A 170 -6.40 -2.43 -33.55
C ILE A 170 -6.39 -3.17 -34.89
N GLU A 171 -7.24 -2.74 -35.83
CA GLU A 171 -7.14 -3.09 -37.25
C GLU A 171 -6.04 -2.24 -37.90
#